data_a3647602038f9a4731f36fc005da71b5
#
_entry.id   a3647602038f9a4731f36fc005da71b5
#
_cell.length_a   1.000
_cell.length_b   1.000
_cell.length_c   1.000
_cell.angle_alpha   90.00
_cell.angle_beta   90.00
_cell.angle_gamma   90.00
#
_symmetry.space_group_name_H-M   'P 1'
#
loop_
_entity.id
_entity.type
_entity.pdbx_description
1 polymer ?
#
loop_
_entity_poly.entity_id
_entity_poly.type
_entity_poly.pdbx_seq_one_letter_code
_entity_poly.pdbx_strand_id
1 'polypeptide(L)'
;QYIIKKVIGGGGFGETYLAEDTEENRLVVIKTLNREQREKPDFAERQKRFRKEALDLSKCYHPHIVQVYDNFPEDGLWAIVMEHIDGDDLAVYVENYTAENGYLSETEALRYIDQIGQALECVHERKLLHRDVKPNNILLRRKTKEAVLIDFGLAREFQPGKIKSMTAMKTEGYAPIEQYERRGDFGYYTDVYALAATLYSLLTNRVPIPANYRAEEDVKLSPPQKFNQKISDKVNAAILKGMELEPQNRPQTVREFREILGLVVKPVVNISIPPPVNNNPVVVQEKQQQNIPTPQPEKTPSRIPKLPKIFIPQNILTPQPVNSEVELKSDMRMDYRKLRDLLKAEKWEEADEETRRVMLAVAKREKEGWLDVKSIDNFPCPDLRTIDQLWVKYSDGKFGFSVQKRIYQGLGATRNYDEKIWQAFCQKVGWRKGGHWLYYNDITFDIKAPEGHLPGFGFWVG
;
A
#
# COMPACT_ATOMS: atom_id res chain seq x y z
N GLN A 1 19.52 -18.90 11.81
CA GLN A 1 18.15 -19.39 12.07
C GLN A 1 17.23 -18.24 12.46
N TYR A 2 15.96 -18.24 11.94
CA TYR A 2 15.01 -17.17 12.20
C TYR A 2 13.86 -17.67 13.08
N ILE A 3 13.55 -16.95 14.16
CA ILE A 3 12.43 -17.24 15.06
C ILE A 3 11.34 -16.21 14.87
N ILE A 4 10.18 -16.62 14.35
CA ILE A 4 9.02 -15.75 14.17
C ILE A 4 8.50 -15.28 15.54
N LYS A 5 8.37 -13.96 15.72
CA LYS A 5 7.81 -13.34 16.93
C LYS A 5 6.33 -13.02 16.78
N LYS A 6 5.94 -12.38 15.64
CA LYS A 6 4.55 -12.01 15.36
C LYS A 6 4.34 -11.69 13.89
N VAL A 7 3.09 -11.77 13.44
CA VAL A 7 2.66 -11.20 12.16
C VAL A 7 2.58 -9.68 12.32
N ILE A 8 3.17 -8.92 11.38
CA ILE A 8 3.16 -7.46 11.37
C ILE A 8 2.46 -6.87 10.16
N GLY A 9 2.14 -7.70 9.16
CA GLY A 9 1.36 -7.31 8.00
C GLY A 9 0.88 -8.53 7.24
N GLY A 10 -0.26 -8.40 6.59
CA GLY A 10 -0.84 -9.43 5.73
C GLY A 10 -1.77 -8.78 4.72
N GLY A 11 -1.73 -9.22 3.48
CA GLY A 11 -2.56 -8.70 2.41
C GLY A 11 -2.57 -9.63 1.20
N GLY A 12 -3.18 -9.18 0.12
CA GLY A 12 -3.38 -9.97 -1.09
C GLY A 12 -2.10 -10.49 -1.78
N PHE A 13 -0.92 -9.99 -1.40
CA PHE A 13 0.35 -10.40 -1.99
C PHE A 13 1.20 -11.28 -1.10
N GLY A 14 1.05 -11.22 0.20
CA GLY A 14 1.91 -11.97 1.10
C GLY A 14 1.65 -11.69 2.57
N GLU A 15 2.40 -12.38 3.38
CA GLU A 15 2.42 -12.22 4.84
C GLU A 15 3.78 -11.67 5.25
N THR A 16 3.77 -10.79 6.22
CA THR A 16 4.98 -10.14 6.74
C THR A 16 5.10 -10.41 8.24
N TYR A 17 6.24 -10.89 8.65
CA TYR A 17 6.52 -11.32 10.01
C TYR A 17 7.66 -10.52 10.62
N LEU A 18 7.55 -10.16 11.88
CA LEU A 18 8.69 -9.80 12.72
C LEU A 18 9.34 -11.09 13.22
N ALA A 19 10.64 -11.22 13.02
CA ALA A 19 11.42 -12.37 13.46
C ALA A 19 12.72 -11.93 14.13
N GLU A 20 13.34 -12.86 14.82
CA GLU A 20 14.68 -12.73 15.37
C GLU A 20 15.65 -13.59 14.54
N ASP A 21 16.69 -12.98 14.05
CA ASP A 21 17.87 -13.66 13.50
C ASP A 21 18.77 -14.04 14.69
N THR A 22 18.78 -15.34 15.04
CA THR A 22 19.48 -15.83 16.22
C THR A 22 20.99 -15.91 16.03
N GLU A 23 21.50 -15.88 14.80
CA GLU A 23 22.92 -15.90 14.49
C GLU A 23 23.52 -14.51 14.63
N GLU A 24 22.82 -13.49 14.15
CA GLU A 24 23.24 -12.10 14.21
C GLU A 24 22.64 -11.33 15.41
N ASN A 25 21.83 -11.98 16.23
CA ASN A 25 21.15 -11.43 17.41
C ASN A 25 20.44 -10.08 17.11
N ARG A 26 19.65 -10.05 16.05
CA ARG A 26 18.95 -8.85 15.61
C ARG A 26 17.51 -9.16 15.22
N LEU A 27 16.65 -8.13 15.25
CA LEU A 27 15.32 -8.22 14.69
C LEU A 27 15.38 -8.05 13.16
N VAL A 28 14.58 -8.86 12.47
CA VAL A 28 14.43 -8.84 11.02
C VAL A 28 12.96 -8.88 10.64
N VAL A 29 12.65 -8.49 9.43
CA VAL A 29 11.34 -8.67 8.80
C VAL A 29 11.44 -9.78 7.77
N ILE A 30 10.52 -10.74 7.85
CA ILE A 30 10.40 -11.83 6.85
C ILE A 30 9.12 -11.65 6.08
N LYS A 31 9.22 -11.53 4.75
CA LYS A 31 8.08 -11.44 3.83
C LYS A 31 7.98 -12.72 3.01
N THR A 32 6.76 -13.28 2.91
CA THR A 32 6.47 -14.47 2.11
C THR A 32 5.24 -14.22 1.25
N LEU A 33 5.06 -15.02 0.19
CA LEU A 33 3.77 -15.08 -0.49
C LEU A 33 2.73 -15.76 0.40
N ASN A 34 1.46 -15.33 0.27
CA ASN A 34 0.36 -15.91 1.03
C ASN A 34 0.16 -17.38 0.64
N ARG A 35 0.00 -18.26 1.64
CA ARG A 35 -0.25 -19.71 1.46
C ARG A 35 -1.52 -19.98 0.64
N GLU A 36 -2.55 -19.16 0.77
CA GLU A 36 -3.80 -19.28 0.01
C GLU A 36 -3.59 -19.15 -1.52
N GLN A 37 -2.47 -18.58 -1.94
CA GLN A 37 -2.13 -18.42 -3.36
C GLN A 37 -1.50 -19.68 -3.98
N ARG A 38 -1.14 -20.69 -3.18
CA ARG A 38 -0.51 -21.94 -3.67
C ARG A 38 -1.35 -22.67 -4.70
N GLU A 39 -2.66 -22.60 -4.57
CA GLU A 39 -3.62 -23.29 -5.44
C GLU A 39 -3.89 -22.53 -6.75
N LYS A 40 -3.38 -21.30 -6.89
CA LYS A 40 -3.59 -20.51 -8.10
C LYS A 40 -2.69 -20.99 -9.24
N PRO A 41 -3.22 -21.07 -10.47
CA PRO A 41 -2.46 -21.58 -11.63
C PRO A 41 -1.16 -20.81 -11.92
N ASP A 42 -1.09 -19.53 -11.53
CA ASP A 42 0.05 -18.64 -11.74
C ASP A 42 1.02 -18.57 -10.54
N PHE A 43 0.85 -19.44 -9.54
CA PHE A 43 1.65 -19.41 -8.31
C PHE A 43 3.15 -19.54 -8.56
N ALA A 44 3.58 -20.50 -9.41
CA ALA A 44 4.99 -20.68 -9.73
C ALA A 44 5.62 -19.44 -10.38
N GLU A 45 4.87 -18.76 -11.25
CA GLU A 45 5.31 -17.52 -11.88
C GLU A 45 5.40 -16.35 -10.86
N ARG A 46 4.44 -16.27 -9.92
CA ARG A 46 4.48 -15.29 -8.82
C ARG A 46 5.67 -15.53 -7.90
N GLN A 47 5.96 -16.78 -7.54
CA GLN A 47 7.13 -17.14 -6.75
C GLN A 47 8.43 -16.73 -7.44
N LYS A 48 8.55 -16.99 -8.75
CA LYS A 48 9.70 -16.58 -9.54
C LYS A 48 9.90 -15.06 -9.55
N ARG A 49 8.79 -14.31 -9.69
CA ARG A 49 8.82 -12.84 -9.66
C ARG A 49 9.21 -12.34 -8.27
N PHE A 50 8.62 -12.87 -7.21
CA PHE A 50 8.92 -12.51 -5.83
C PHE A 50 10.40 -12.72 -5.49
N ARG A 51 10.96 -13.89 -5.88
CA ARG A 51 12.38 -14.17 -5.72
C ARG A 51 13.26 -13.20 -6.52
N LYS A 52 12.88 -12.92 -7.79
CA LYS A 52 13.63 -11.99 -8.63
C LYS A 52 13.68 -10.60 -8.02
N GLU A 53 12.57 -10.13 -7.50
CA GLU A 53 12.46 -8.85 -6.80
C GLU A 53 13.45 -8.77 -5.62
N ALA A 54 13.47 -9.79 -4.75
CA ALA A 54 14.43 -9.86 -3.65
C ALA A 54 15.88 -9.77 -4.14
N LEU A 55 16.23 -10.50 -5.21
CA LEU A 55 17.55 -10.49 -5.80
C LEU A 55 17.91 -9.14 -6.45
N ASP A 56 16.96 -8.44 -7.03
CA ASP A 56 17.20 -7.13 -7.62
C ASP A 56 17.32 -6.06 -6.54
N LEU A 57 16.50 -6.14 -5.48
CA LEU A 57 16.57 -5.24 -4.33
C LEU A 57 17.88 -5.43 -3.52
N SER A 58 18.35 -6.67 -3.35
CA SER A 58 19.60 -6.95 -2.61
C SER A 58 20.84 -6.29 -3.24
N LYS A 59 20.76 -5.89 -4.52
CA LYS A 59 21.81 -5.14 -5.22
C LYS A 59 21.73 -3.62 -4.97
N CYS A 60 20.62 -3.13 -4.40
CA CYS A 60 20.40 -1.72 -4.11
C CYS A 60 20.85 -1.43 -2.68
N TYR A 61 22.12 -1.11 -2.48
CA TYR A 61 22.63 -0.71 -1.18
C TYR A 61 22.55 0.83 -1.05
N HIS A 62 21.65 1.31 -0.19
CA HIS A 62 21.45 2.74 0.03
C HIS A 62 20.83 2.98 1.43
N PRO A 63 21.21 4.04 2.19
CA PRO A 63 20.70 4.29 3.54
C PRO A 63 19.17 4.47 3.60
N HIS A 64 18.57 4.90 2.50
CA HIS A 64 17.13 5.14 2.38
C HIS A 64 16.39 4.04 1.60
N ILE A 65 16.98 2.85 1.46
CA ILE A 65 16.35 1.63 0.93
C ILE A 65 16.47 0.54 2.00
N VAL A 66 15.37 -0.19 2.26
CA VAL A 66 15.41 -1.33 3.16
C VAL A 66 16.43 -2.36 2.68
N GLN A 67 17.31 -2.78 3.56
CA GLN A 67 18.35 -3.77 3.22
C GLN A 67 17.75 -5.18 3.20
N VAL A 68 17.97 -5.92 2.13
CA VAL A 68 17.69 -7.36 2.06
C VAL A 68 18.92 -8.11 2.59
N TYR A 69 18.71 -8.98 3.55
CA TYR A 69 19.78 -9.78 4.17
C TYR A 69 19.90 -11.17 3.56
N ASP A 70 18.75 -11.82 3.30
CA ASP A 70 18.71 -13.20 2.83
C ASP A 70 17.42 -13.49 2.05
N ASN A 71 17.42 -14.59 1.30
CA ASN A 71 16.22 -15.14 0.69
C ASN A 71 16.36 -16.66 0.58
N PHE A 72 15.38 -17.41 1.05
CA PHE A 72 15.40 -18.86 1.06
C PHE A 72 14.01 -19.46 0.82
N PRO A 73 13.94 -20.72 0.33
CA PRO A 73 12.69 -21.45 0.25
C PRO A 73 12.38 -22.15 1.58
N GLU A 74 11.15 -22.04 2.06
CA GLU A 74 10.63 -22.75 3.22
C GLU A 74 9.22 -23.23 2.91
N ASP A 75 8.91 -24.54 3.11
CA ASP A 75 7.62 -25.15 2.82
C ASP A 75 7.08 -24.87 1.40
N GLY A 76 7.99 -24.77 0.40
CA GLY A 76 7.62 -24.44 -0.97
C GLY A 76 7.24 -22.98 -1.20
N LEU A 77 7.45 -22.10 -0.23
CA LEU A 77 7.35 -20.64 -0.35
C LEU A 77 8.75 -20.02 -0.31
N TRP A 78 8.96 -18.97 -1.10
CA TRP A 78 10.14 -18.14 -0.94
C TRP A 78 9.91 -17.14 0.18
N ALA A 79 10.89 -17.04 1.08
CA ALA A 79 10.96 -16.03 2.13
C ALA A 79 12.06 -15.02 1.77
N ILE A 80 11.78 -13.74 2.01
CA ILE A 80 12.74 -12.64 1.90
C ILE A 80 12.99 -12.12 3.30
N VAL A 81 14.24 -12.08 3.75
CA VAL A 81 14.65 -11.54 5.03
C VAL A 81 15.22 -10.15 4.81
N MET A 82 14.70 -9.17 5.52
CA MET A 82 15.09 -7.79 5.37
C MET A 82 15.26 -7.09 6.72
N GLU A 83 15.88 -5.94 6.68
CA GLU A 83 16.07 -5.05 7.82
C GLU A 83 14.73 -4.75 8.51
N HIS A 84 14.72 -4.83 9.83
CA HIS A 84 13.64 -4.30 10.65
C HIS A 84 13.87 -2.82 10.91
N ILE A 85 12.98 -1.97 10.37
CA ILE A 85 13.01 -0.53 10.64
C ILE A 85 12.14 -0.27 11.89
N ASP A 86 12.77 0.13 12.99
CA ASP A 86 12.01 0.60 14.17
C ASP A 86 11.49 2.00 13.91
N GLY A 87 10.19 2.08 13.61
CA GLY A 87 9.51 3.33 13.32
C GLY A 87 8.14 3.15 12.70
N ASP A 88 7.46 4.25 12.50
CA ASP A 88 6.13 4.31 11.91
C ASP A 88 6.24 4.61 10.41
N ASP A 89 5.26 4.23 9.62
CA ASP A 89 5.19 4.68 8.24
C ASP A 89 4.86 6.19 8.17
N LEU A 90 5.22 6.78 7.04
CA LEU A 90 5.13 8.23 6.87
C LEU A 90 3.67 8.72 6.84
N ALA A 91 2.70 7.87 6.46
CA ALA A 91 1.29 8.22 6.53
C ALA A 91 0.83 8.37 7.98
N VAL A 92 1.11 7.37 8.81
CA VAL A 92 0.81 7.39 10.26
C VAL A 92 1.53 8.56 10.94
N TYR A 93 2.81 8.79 10.59
CA TYR A 93 3.57 9.91 11.16
C TYR A 93 2.92 11.26 10.83
N VAL A 94 2.55 11.50 9.57
CA VAL A 94 1.93 12.77 9.14
C VAL A 94 0.54 12.95 9.75
N GLU A 95 -0.25 11.88 9.83
CA GLU A 95 -1.57 11.92 10.46
C GLU A 95 -1.46 12.37 11.93
N ASN A 96 -0.60 11.70 12.71
CA ASN A 96 -0.37 12.04 14.11
C ASN A 96 0.18 13.46 14.27
N TYR A 97 1.17 13.83 13.45
CA TYR A 97 1.76 15.17 13.47
C TYR A 97 0.72 16.26 13.18
N THR A 98 -0.12 16.03 12.16
CA THR A 98 -1.13 17.00 11.72
C THR A 98 -2.22 17.19 12.77
N ALA A 99 -2.60 16.13 13.49
CA ALA A 99 -3.58 16.22 14.58
C ALA A 99 -3.14 17.13 15.72
N GLU A 100 -1.83 17.19 15.99
CA GLU A 100 -1.27 17.96 17.11
C GLU A 100 -0.73 19.34 16.70
N ASN A 101 -0.12 19.43 15.51
CA ASN A 101 0.72 20.57 15.11
C ASN A 101 0.24 21.28 13.83
N GLY A 102 -0.82 20.81 13.19
CA GLY A 102 -1.22 21.25 11.86
C GLY A 102 -0.37 20.61 10.76
N TYR A 103 -0.33 21.23 9.57
CA TYR A 103 0.39 20.67 8.44
C TYR A 103 1.88 20.49 8.69
N LEU A 104 2.45 19.40 8.14
CA LEU A 104 3.89 19.19 8.12
C LEU A 104 4.59 20.36 7.44
N SER A 105 5.76 20.78 7.96
CA SER A 105 6.51 21.87 7.35
C SER A 105 7.05 21.49 5.98
N GLU A 106 7.10 22.46 5.06
CA GLU A 106 7.67 22.24 3.72
C GLU A 106 9.10 21.73 3.80
N THR A 107 9.92 22.30 4.68
CA THR A 107 11.31 21.86 4.88
C THR A 107 11.42 20.40 5.28
N GLU A 108 10.55 19.94 6.18
CA GLU A 108 10.57 18.54 6.64
C GLU A 108 10.06 17.59 5.56
N ALA A 109 8.98 17.95 4.87
CA ALA A 109 8.46 17.18 3.75
C ALA A 109 9.51 17.06 2.63
N LEU A 110 10.18 18.15 2.27
CA LEU A 110 11.24 18.16 1.27
C LEU A 110 12.44 17.31 1.68
N ARG A 111 12.79 17.26 2.97
CA ARG A 111 13.85 16.37 3.48
C ARG A 111 13.52 14.90 3.22
N TYR A 112 12.28 14.46 3.50
CA TYR A 112 11.88 13.08 3.23
C TYR A 112 11.85 12.79 1.72
N ILE A 113 11.33 13.72 0.92
CA ILE A 113 11.30 13.57 -0.54
C ILE A 113 12.69 13.52 -1.14
N ASP A 114 13.64 14.27 -0.60
CA ASP A 114 15.05 14.23 -1.01
C ASP A 114 15.67 12.86 -0.75
N GLN A 115 15.47 12.32 0.45
CA GLN A 115 15.96 11.01 0.87
C GLN A 115 15.40 9.88 0.00
N ILE A 116 14.08 9.89 -0.23
CA ILE A 116 13.43 8.90 -1.09
C ILE A 116 13.79 9.11 -2.57
N GLY A 117 13.98 10.35 -2.99
CA GLY A 117 14.49 10.66 -4.34
C GLY A 117 15.87 10.07 -4.58
N GLN A 118 16.79 10.16 -3.62
CA GLN A 118 18.11 9.52 -3.71
C GLN A 118 18.00 7.99 -3.78
N ALA A 119 17.10 7.40 -2.98
CA ALA A 119 16.80 5.97 -3.02
C ALA A 119 16.33 5.54 -4.42
N LEU A 120 15.39 6.28 -5.00
CA LEU A 120 14.86 5.99 -6.34
C LEU A 120 15.93 6.17 -7.43
N GLU A 121 16.81 7.16 -7.36
CA GLU A 121 17.94 7.28 -8.28
C GLU A 121 18.83 6.03 -8.26
N CYS A 122 19.14 5.50 -7.07
CA CYS A 122 19.88 4.24 -6.91
C CYS A 122 19.16 3.04 -7.55
N VAL A 123 17.82 2.97 -7.46
CA VAL A 123 16.98 1.94 -8.10
C VAL A 123 17.00 2.09 -9.63
N HIS A 124 16.87 3.32 -10.12
CA HIS A 124 16.84 3.66 -11.55
C HIS A 124 18.18 3.40 -12.26
N GLU A 125 19.31 3.61 -11.59
CA GLU A 125 20.63 3.24 -12.10
C GLU A 125 20.73 1.76 -12.47
N ARG A 126 19.95 0.90 -11.77
CA ARG A 126 19.84 -0.54 -12.04
C ARG A 126 18.74 -0.91 -13.03
N LYS A 127 18.16 0.10 -13.70
CA LYS A 127 17.05 -0.06 -14.65
C LYS A 127 15.81 -0.73 -14.01
N LEU A 128 15.58 -0.46 -12.73
CA LEU A 128 14.41 -0.87 -11.99
C LEU A 128 13.49 0.32 -11.77
N LEU A 129 12.19 0.06 -11.61
CA LEU A 129 11.18 1.01 -11.19
C LEU A 129 10.52 0.50 -9.93
N HIS A 130 10.22 1.39 -8.98
CA HIS A 130 9.52 1.02 -7.73
C HIS A 130 8.02 0.83 -7.95
N ARG A 131 7.34 1.80 -8.59
CA ARG A 131 5.92 1.79 -9.01
C ARG A 131 4.86 1.83 -7.92
N ASP A 132 5.26 1.86 -6.66
CA ASP A 132 4.34 1.99 -5.53
C ASP A 132 4.92 2.91 -4.44
N VAL A 133 5.45 4.06 -4.87
CA VAL A 133 5.94 5.09 -3.95
C VAL A 133 4.73 5.80 -3.34
N LYS A 134 4.59 5.70 -2.01
CA LYS A 134 3.52 6.32 -1.24
C LYS A 134 3.93 6.41 0.24
N PRO A 135 3.28 7.25 1.05
CA PRO A 135 3.64 7.41 2.46
C PRO A 135 3.67 6.09 3.26
N ASN A 136 2.76 5.14 2.98
CA ASN A 136 2.71 3.85 3.68
C ASN A 136 3.90 2.93 3.34
N ASN A 137 4.59 3.15 2.24
CA ASN A 137 5.78 2.40 1.83
C ASN A 137 7.08 3.12 2.20
N ILE A 138 7.02 4.11 3.08
CA ILE A 138 8.16 4.87 3.58
C ILE A 138 8.11 4.82 5.10
N LEU A 139 9.07 4.11 5.72
CA LEU A 139 9.21 4.08 7.18
C LEU A 139 10.16 5.17 7.65
N LEU A 140 9.84 5.80 8.79
CA LEU A 140 10.73 6.74 9.46
C LEU A 140 11.45 6.04 10.61
N ARG A 141 12.78 5.97 10.57
CA ARG A 141 13.57 5.47 11.70
C ARG A 141 13.25 6.28 12.94
N ARG A 142 12.82 5.62 14.00
CA ARG A 142 12.35 6.27 15.24
C ARG A 142 13.37 7.28 15.82
N LYS A 143 14.66 6.89 15.81
CA LYS A 143 15.74 7.69 16.42
C LYS A 143 16.20 8.85 15.53
N THR A 144 16.44 8.61 14.24
CA THR A 144 17.07 9.58 13.33
C THR A 144 16.06 10.36 12.50
N LYS A 145 14.80 9.88 12.44
CA LYS A 145 13.78 10.40 11.54
C LYS A 145 14.20 10.36 10.07
N GLU A 146 15.05 9.44 9.71
CA GLU A 146 15.41 9.17 8.32
C GLU A 146 14.35 8.33 7.65
N ALA A 147 13.99 8.71 6.43
CA ALA A 147 13.03 8.00 5.62
C ALA A 147 13.70 6.80 4.92
N VAL A 148 13.04 5.64 4.94
CA VAL A 148 13.50 4.42 4.30
C VAL A 148 12.39 3.86 3.42
N LEU A 149 12.66 3.70 2.14
CA LEU A 149 11.75 3.13 1.16
C LEU A 149 11.70 1.61 1.35
N ILE A 150 10.48 1.10 1.48
CA ILE A 150 10.20 -0.32 1.67
C ILE A 150 9.26 -0.82 0.57
N ASP A 151 9.02 -2.10 0.52
CA ASP A 151 8.01 -2.78 -0.30
C ASP A 151 8.15 -2.55 -1.82
N PHE A 152 9.10 -3.28 -2.40
CA PHE A 152 9.34 -3.31 -3.84
C PHE A 152 8.45 -4.33 -4.57
N GLY A 153 7.28 -4.70 -4.01
CA GLY A 153 6.37 -5.73 -4.54
C GLY A 153 5.87 -5.51 -5.96
N LEU A 154 6.08 -4.32 -6.50
CA LEU A 154 5.81 -3.97 -7.89
C LEU A 154 7.07 -3.62 -8.68
N ALA A 155 8.25 -3.64 -8.03
CA ALA A 155 9.51 -3.32 -8.70
C ALA A 155 9.75 -4.28 -9.87
N ARG A 156 10.05 -3.74 -11.03
CA ARG A 156 10.28 -4.52 -12.25
C ARG A 156 11.39 -3.90 -13.07
N GLU A 157 12.15 -4.79 -13.71
CA GLU A 157 13.13 -4.41 -14.71
C GLU A 157 12.46 -3.64 -15.86
N PHE A 158 12.95 -2.46 -16.12
CA PHE A 158 12.49 -1.57 -17.15
C PHE A 158 13.36 -1.71 -18.41
N GLN A 159 12.72 -1.85 -19.55
CA GLN A 159 13.38 -1.78 -20.86
C GLN A 159 12.64 -0.72 -21.68
N PRO A 160 13.29 0.42 -22.01
CA PRO A 160 12.67 1.47 -22.83
C PRO A 160 12.11 0.91 -24.14
N GLY A 161 10.88 1.28 -24.49
CA GLY A 161 10.23 0.88 -25.75
C GLY A 161 9.65 -0.53 -25.78
N LYS A 162 9.65 -1.29 -24.67
CA LYS A 162 8.95 -2.57 -24.59
C LYS A 162 7.65 -2.44 -23.79
N ILE A 163 6.54 -2.44 -24.50
CA ILE A 163 5.18 -2.49 -23.94
C ILE A 163 4.93 -3.87 -23.33
N LYS A 164 4.74 -3.97 -22.02
CA LYS A 164 4.39 -5.21 -21.33
C LYS A 164 2.96 -5.15 -20.83
N SER A 165 2.17 -6.20 -21.09
CA SER A 165 0.85 -6.39 -20.47
C SER A 165 1.00 -6.52 -18.96
N MET A 166 0.25 -5.71 -18.18
CA MET A 166 0.33 -5.71 -16.73
C MET A 166 -1.04 -5.69 -16.07
N THR A 167 -1.27 -6.68 -15.23
CA THR A 167 -2.23 -6.64 -14.12
C THR A 167 -1.44 -6.14 -12.89
N ALA A 168 -1.42 -4.84 -12.66
CA ALA A 168 -0.80 -4.28 -11.47
C ALA A 168 -1.90 -3.89 -10.48
N MET A 169 -1.71 -4.16 -9.19
CA MET A 169 -2.43 -3.44 -8.16
C MET A 169 -1.98 -1.99 -8.20
N LYS A 170 -2.96 -1.09 -8.15
CA LYS A 170 -2.77 0.34 -8.27
C LYS A 170 -3.12 0.94 -6.93
N THR A 171 -2.29 1.83 -6.42
CA THR A 171 -2.64 2.62 -5.25
C THR A 171 -3.28 3.91 -5.74
N GLU A 172 -4.59 4.03 -5.53
CA GLU A 172 -5.36 5.20 -5.96
C GLU A 172 -4.72 6.50 -5.43
N GLY A 173 -4.71 7.51 -6.29
CA GLY A 173 -4.11 8.81 -6.01
C GLY A 173 -2.59 8.89 -6.24
N TYR A 174 -1.83 7.81 -6.04
CA TYR A 174 -0.36 7.78 -6.22
C TYR A 174 0.07 7.15 -7.54
N ALA A 175 -0.78 6.31 -8.13
CA ALA A 175 -0.50 5.66 -9.41
C ALA A 175 -0.75 6.63 -10.58
N PRO A 176 0.22 6.81 -11.51
CA PRO A 176 0.04 7.61 -12.72
C PRO A 176 -0.81 6.89 -13.76
N ILE A 177 -1.26 7.63 -14.78
CA ILE A 177 -2.22 7.15 -15.78
C ILE A 177 -1.76 5.89 -16.52
N GLU A 178 -0.48 5.78 -16.86
CA GLU A 178 0.08 4.62 -17.55
C GLU A 178 0.01 3.32 -16.73
N GLN A 179 -0.16 3.40 -15.42
CA GLN A 179 -0.42 2.22 -14.58
C GLN A 179 -1.87 1.72 -14.68
N TYR A 180 -2.79 2.53 -15.20
CA TYR A 180 -4.18 2.15 -15.44
C TYR A 180 -4.39 1.52 -16.80
N GLU A 181 -3.44 1.61 -17.71
CA GLU A 181 -3.50 1.03 -19.04
C GLU A 181 -3.02 -0.43 -19.05
N ARG A 182 -3.67 -1.27 -19.88
CA ARG A 182 -3.24 -2.68 -20.04
C ARG A 182 -1.84 -2.81 -20.65
N ARG A 183 -1.40 -1.80 -21.41
CA ARG A 183 -0.10 -1.70 -22.08
C ARG A 183 0.44 -0.31 -21.88
N GLY A 184 0.76 0.05 -20.63
CA GLY A 184 1.38 1.33 -20.33
C GLY A 184 2.86 1.34 -20.74
N ASP A 185 3.30 2.47 -21.26
CA ASP A 185 4.73 2.76 -21.39
C ASP A 185 5.24 3.28 -20.05
N PHE A 186 6.21 2.57 -19.46
CA PHE A 186 6.74 2.88 -18.13
C PHE A 186 8.14 3.47 -18.26
N GLY A 187 8.40 4.50 -17.49
CA GLY A 187 9.71 5.15 -17.41
C GLY A 187 10.00 5.64 -15.99
N TYR A 188 11.14 6.27 -15.81
CA TYR A 188 11.47 6.87 -14.50
C TYR A 188 10.48 7.95 -14.09
N TYR A 189 9.79 8.58 -15.06
CA TYR A 189 8.68 9.50 -14.86
C TYR A 189 7.45 8.87 -14.16
N THR A 190 7.34 7.54 -14.15
CA THR A 190 6.31 6.81 -13.39
C THR A 190 6.54 6.98 -11.89
N ASP A 191 7.78 6.80 -11.42
CA ASP A 191 8.13 7.02 -10.02
C ASP A 191 8.19 8.51 -9.66
N VAL A 192 8.47 9.40 -10.63
CA VAL A 192 8.37 10.86 -10.44
C VAL A 192 6.95 11.27 -10.07
N TYR A 193 5.93 10.76 -10.79
CA TYR A 193 4.54 11.04 -10.45
C TYR A 193 4.22 10.60 -9.03
N ALA A 194 4.57 9.37 -8.67
CA ALA A 194 4.29 8.79 -7.36
C ALA A 194 5.02 9.55 -6.22
N LEU A 195 6.24 10.00 -6.45
CA LEU A 195 7.01 10.83 -5.51
C LEU A 195 6.38 12.22 -5.36
N ALA A 196 5.91 12.84 -6.45
CA ALA A 196 5.19 14.12 -6.41
C ALA A 196 3.84 14.00 -5.71
N ALA A 197 3.10 12.92 -5.93
CA ALA A 197 1.85 12.61 -5.24
C ALA A 197 2.08 12.36 -3.74
N THR A 198 3.20 11.74 -3.39
CA THR A 198 3.64 11.59 -2.00
C THR A 198 3.87 12.96 -1.36
N LEU A 199 4.64 13.84 -2.00
CA LEU A 199 4.87 15.21 -1.51
C LEU A 199 3.56 15.99 -1.36
N TYR A 200 2.64 15.86 -2.32
CA TYR A 200 1.29 16.43 -2.23
C TYR A 200 0.60 16.01 -0.93
N SER A 201 0.58 14.71 -0.65
CA SER A 201 -0.08 14.15 0.54
C SER A 201 0.57 14.62 1.84
N LEU A 202 1.90 14.66 1.90
CA LEU A 202 2.65 15.11 3.09
C LEU A 202 2.32 16.56 3.45
N LEU A 203 2.18 17.44 2.46
CA LEU A 203 1.95 18.86 2.66
C LEU A 203 0.48 19.25 2.86
N THR A 204 -0.45 18.40 2.40
CA THR A 204 -1.89 18.71 2.44
C THR A 204 -2.68 17.78 3.36
N ASN A 205 -2.07 16.71 3.86
CA ASN A 205 -2.73 15.59 4.56
C ASN A 205 -3.94 15.06 3.77
N ARG A 206 -3.82 14.99 2.44
CA ARG A 206 -4.87 14.53 1.53
C ARG A 206 -4.28 13.65 0.45
N VAL A 207 -4.96 12.54 0.16
CA VAL A 207 -4.67 11.75 -1.04
C VAL A 207 -5.12 12.55 -2.26
N PRO A 208 -4.27 12.71 -3.29
CA PRO A 208 -4.67 13.41 -4.51
C PRO A 208 -5.72 12.62 -5.30
N ILE A 209 -6.50 13.33 -6.13
CA ILE A 209 -7.48 12.71 -7.02
C ILE A 209 -6.78 11.72 -7.96
N PRO A 210 -7.28 10.48 -8.11
CA PRO A 210 -6.67 9.46 -8.97
C PRO A 210 -6.49 9.90 -10.42
N ALA A 211 -5.38 9.51 -11.05
CA ALA A 211 -5.03 9.93 -12.41
C ALA A 211 -6.06 9.49 -13.46
N ASN A 212 -6.58 8.28 -13.35
CA ASN A 212 -7.62 7.78 -14.25
C ASN A 212 -8.92 8.61 -14.14
N TYR A 213 -9.35 8.93 -12.92
CA TYR A 213 -10.52 9.78 -12.73
C TYR A 213 -10.32 11.18 -13.32
N ARG A 214 -9.12 11.76 -13.13
CA ARG A 214 -8.77 13.05 -13.73
C ARG A 214 -8.82 13.03 -15.26
N ALA A 215 -8.37 11.93 -15.85
CA ALA A 215 -8.37 11.76 -17.31
C ALA A 215 -9.77 11.50 -17.89
N GLU A 216 -10.59 10.71 -17.19
CA GLU A 216 -11.94 10.33 -17.63
C GLU A 216 -12.93 11.51 -17.51
N GLU A 217 -12.82 12.30 -16.43
CA GLU A 217 -13.75 13.39 -16.10
C GLU A 217 -13.20 14.79 -16.42
N ASP A 218 -12.04 14.89 -17.09
CA ASP A 218 -11.33 16.16 -17.38
C ASP A 218 -11.14 17.06 -16.14
N VAL A 219 -10.87 16.43 -14.98
CA VAL A 219 -10.72 17.13 -13.70
C VAL A 219 -9.26 17.51 -13.48
N LYS A 220 -8.99 18.80 -13.30
CA LYS A 220 -7.66 19.29 -12.96
C LYS A 220 -7.29 18.98 -11.50
N LEU A 221 -6.02 18.64 -11.28
CA LEU A 221 -5.49 18.51 -9.93
C LEU A 221 -5.61 19.84 -9.18
N SER A 222 -6.23 19.83 -8.02
CA SER A 222 -6.26 21.02 -7.16
C SER A 222 -4.85 21.36 -6.70
N PRO A 223 -4.38 22.61 -6.87
CA PRO A 223 -3.08 23.03 -6.37
C PRO A 223 -2.94 22.77 -4.87
N PRO A 224 -1.81 22.22 -4.39
CA PRO A 224 -1.57 22.00 -2.96
C PRO A 224 -1.79 23.26 -2.10
N GLN A 225 -1.43 24.43 -2.60
CA GLN A 225 -1.62 25.73 -1.93
C GLN A 225 -3.09 26.05 -1.61
N LYS A 226 -4.05 25.46 -2.35
CA LYS A 226 -5.49 25.60 -2.04
C LYS A 226 -5.82 25.05 -0.64
N PHE A 227 -5.10 24.03 -0.19
CA PHE A 227 -5.32 23.37 1.09
C PHE A 227 -4.37 23.87 2.18
N ASN A 228 -3.13 24.18 1.81
CA ASN A 228 -2.11 24.67 2.71
C ASN A 228 -1.37 25.87 2.08
N GLN A 229 -1.76 27.07 2.44
CA GLN A 229 -1.21 28.33 1.92
C GLN A 229 0.26 28.59 2.32
N LYS A 230 0.83 27.78 3.21
CA LYS A 230 2.25 27.89 3.60
C LYS A 230 3.21 27.24 2.61
N ILE A 231 2.68 26.52 1.63
CA ILE A 231 3.48 25.90 0.57
C ILE A 231 4.00 26.99 -0.37
N SER A 232 5.30 26.98 -0.67
CA SER A 232 5.92 27.93 -1.59
C SER A 232 5.42 27.73 -3.03
N ASP A 233 5.43 28.82 -3.83
CA ASP A 233 5.06 28.75 -5.25
C ASP A 233 5.92 27.74 -6.02
N LYS A 234 7.19 27.66 -5.68
CA LYS A 234 8.14 26.70 -6.26
C LYS A 234 7.73 25.26 -6.03
N VAL A 235 7.40 24.88 -4.79
CA VAL A 235 7.01 23.52 -4.43
C VAL A 235 5.64 23.19 -5.00
N ASN A 236 4.69 24.13 -4.95
CA ASN A 236 3.38 23.97 -5.57
C ASN A 236 3.50 23.70 -7.08
N ALA A 237 4.30 24.50 -7.81
CA ALA A 237 4.51 24.30 -9.24
C ALA A 237 5.23 22.98 -9.56
N ALA A 238 6.22 22.58 -8.75
CA ALA A 238 6.94 21.33 -8.91
C ALA A 238 6.01 20.12 -8.74
N ILE A 239 5.14 20.11 -7.73
CA ILE A 239 4.16 19.04 -7.50
C ILE A 239 3.22 18.94 -8.71
N LEU A 240 2.63 20.05 -9.15
CA LEU A 240 1.74 20.06 -10.31
C LEU A 240 2.44 19.53 -11.56
N LYS A 241 3.70 19.93 -11.78
CA LYS A 241 4.52 19.46 -12.93
C LYS A 241 4.83 17.97 -12.84
N GLY A 242 5.18 17.45 -11.66
CA GLY A 242 5.43 16.03 -11.42
C GLY A 242 4.19 15.16 -11.58
N MET A 243 2.99 15.73 -11.34
CA MET A 243 1.71 15.04 -11.44
C MET A 243 0.93 15.36 -12.72
N GLU A 244 1.59 15.85 -13.79
CA GLU A 244 0.97 15.95 -15.12
C GLU A 244 0.44 14.58 -15.57
N LEU A 245 -0.72 14.54 -16.23
CA LEU A 245 -1.31 13.28 -16.71
C LEU A 245 -0.45 12.65 -17.78
N GLU A 246 -0.01 13.46 -18.75
CA GLU A 246 0.82 13.01 -19.86
C GLU A 246 2.26 12.78 -19.40
N PRO A 247 2.80 11.54 -19.52
CA PRO A 247 4.13 11.18 -19.06
C PRO A 247 5.25 12.11 -19.61
N GLN A 248 5.16 12.49 -20.87
CA GLN A 248 6.16 13.37 -21.53
C GLN A 248 6.19 14.79 -20.97
N ASN A 249 5.15 15.22 -20.28
CA ASN A 249 5.06 16.53 -19.66
C ASN A 249 5.67 16.58 -18.25
N ARG A 250 6.01 15.43 -17.67
CA ARG A 250 6.63 15.32 -16.34
C ARG A 250 8.15 15.49 -16.43
N PRO A 251 8.84 15.78 -15.33
CA PRO A 251 10.27 15.53 -15.24
C PRO A 251 10.55 14.07 -15.60
N GLN A 252 11.53 13.85 -16.48
CA GLN A 252 11.79 12.50 -17.02
C GLN A 252 12.59 11.63 -16.07
N THR A 253 13.26 12.25 -15.10
CA THR A 253 14.03 11.57 -14.06
C THR A 253 13.69 12.13 -12.67
N VAL A 254 13.90 11.32 -11.64
CA VAL A 254 13.76 11.76 -10.23
C VAL A 254 14.78 12.87 -9.93
N ARG A 255 15.96 12.81 -10.53
CA ARG A 255 16.97 13.86 -10.40
C ARG A 255 16.46 15.21 -10.91
N GLU A 256 15.85 15.26 -12.09
CA GLU A 256 15.22 16.48 -12.62
C GLU A 256 14.13 17.01 -11.68
N PHE A 257 13.30 16.15 -11.12
CA PHE A 257 12.27 16.55 -10.15
C PHE A 257 12.90 17.16 -8.88
N ARG A 258 13.95 16.53 -8.34
CA ARG A 258 14.70 17.06 -7.20
C ARG A 258 15.40 18.40 -7.53
N GLU A 259 15.89 18.60 -8.75
CA GLU A 259 16.47 19.89 -9.20
C GLU A 259 15.40 20.99 -9.25
N ILE A 260 14.20 20.70 -9.76
CA ILE A 260 13.07 21.64 -9.79
C ILE A 260 12.69 22.04 -8.34
N LEU A 261 12.67 21.09 -7.41
CA LEU A 261 12.46 21.36 -5.98
C LEU A 261 13.61 22.14 -5.33
N GLY A 262 14.80 22.19 -5.97
CA GLY A 262 16.01 22.85 -5.44
C GLY A 262 16.77 22.03 -4.42
N LEU A 263 16.58 20.71 -4.45
CA LEU A 263 17.22 19.76 -3.53
C LEU A 263 18.60 19.30 -4.04
N VAL A 264 18.88 19.51 -5.32
CA VAL A 264 20.18 19.20 -5.94
C VAL A 264 20.87 20.52 -6.31
N VAL A 265 22.03 20.75 -5.75
CA VAL A 265 22.87 21.88 -6.15
C VAL A 265 23.54 21.51 -7.47
N LYS A 266 23.25 22.23 -8.55
CA LYS A 266 24.02 22.09 -9.80
C LYS A 266 25.46 22.49 -9.50
N PRO A 267 26.48 21.66 -9.80
CA PRO A 267 27.85 22.12 -9.70
C PRO A 267 27.98 23.32 -10.63
N VAL A 268 28.41 24.44 -10.08
CA VAL A 268 28.80 25.61 -10.90
C VAL A 268 30.02 25.16 -11.68
N VAL A 269 29.81 24.76 -12.92
CA VAL A 269 30.93 24.51 -13.85
C VAL A 269 31.51 25.88 -14.21
N ASN A 270 32.46 26.33 -13.40
CA ASN A 270 33.37 27.40 -13.85
C ASN A 270 34.19 26.81 -15.00
N ILE A 271 33.72 27.03 -16.21
CA ILE A 271 34.52 26.75 -17.41
C ILE A 271 35.61 27.82 -17.45
N SER A 272 36.68 27.60 -16.72
CA SER A 272 37.96 28.20 -17.02
C SER A 272 38.56 27.44 -18.19
N ILE A 273 38.43 27.98 -19.38
CA ILE A 273 39.11 27.42 -20.58
C ILE A 273 40.62 27.66 -20.38
N PRO A 274 41.43 26.62 -20.17
CA PRO A 274 42.87 26.80 -20.23
C PRO A 274 43.30 26.93 -21.70
N PRO A 275 44.38 27.72 -22.01
CA PRO A 275 44.88 27.87 -23.37
C PRO A 275 45.40 26.54 -23.92
N PRO A 276 45.41 26.36 -25.24
CA PRO A 276 45.75 25.08 -25.86
C PRO A 276 47.22 24.72 -25.66
N VAL A 277 47.43 23.53 -25.03
CA VAL A 277 48.76 22.94 -24.90
C VAL A 277 49.02 22.02 -26.06
N ASN A 278 50.18 22.25 -26.68
CA ASN A 278 50.72 21.53 -27.82
C ASN A 278 51.03 20.07 -27.47
N ASN A 279 50.40 19.10 -28.10
CA ASN A 279 50.61 17.67 -27.85
C ASN A 279 51.61 17.10 -28.85
N ASN A 280 52.74 16.66 -28.33
CA ASN A 280 53.57 15.65 -28.97
C ASN A 280 53.23 14.27 -28.40
N PRO A 281 53.13 13.18 -29.20
CA PRO A 281 52.67 11.90 -28.73
C PRO A 281 53.78 11.12 -28.00
N VAL A 282 53.47 10.68 -26.80
CA VAL A 282 54.31 9.70 -26.05
C VAL A 282 53.72 8.31 -26.28
N VAL A 283 54.56 7.43 -26.79
CA VAL A 283 54.29 6.01 -27.00
C VAL A 283 54.34 5.29 -25.62
N VAL A 284 53.28 4.66 -25.22
CA VAL A 284 53.24 3.80 -24.04
C VAL A 284 53.19 2.32 -24.46
N GLN A 285 54.17 1.57 -24.04
CA GLN A 285 54.25 0.12 -24.21
C GLN A 285 53.29 -0.65 -23.32
N GLU A 286 52.56 -1.59 -23.90
CA GLU A 286 51.73 -2.59 -23.20
C GLU A 286 52.58 -3.52 -22.33
N LYS A 287 52.18 -3.68 -21.06
CA LYS A 287 52.64 -4.78 -20.20
C LYS A 287 51.53 -5.85 -20.04
N GLN A 288 51.93 -7.07 -20.32
CA GLN A 288 51.15 -8.29 -20.29
C GLN A 288 50.57 -8.59 -18.91
N GLN A 289 49.30 -9.01 -18.89
CA GLN A 289 48.59 -9.53 -17.75
C GLN A 289 49.03 -10.97 -17.45
N GLN A 290 49.39 -11.23 -16.17
CA GLN A 290 49.60 -12.57 -15.63
C GLN A 290 48.30 -13.16 -15.10
N ASN A 291 48.03 -14.41 -15.46
CA ASN A 291 46.90 -15.24 -15.04
C ASN A 291 46.97 -15.61 -13.55
N ILE A 292 45.88 -15.44 -12.83
CA ILE A 292 45.66 -15.97 -11.47
C ILE A 292 44.56 -17.05 -11.55
N PRO A 293 44.74 -18.24 -10.97
CA PRO A 293 43.81 -19.35 -11.08
C PRO A 293 42.63 -19.23 -10.11
N THR A 294 41.45 -19.65 -10.58
CA THR A 294 40.17 -19.69 -9.84
C THR A 294 40.15 -20.89 -8.86
N PRO A 295 39.69 -20.73 -7.61
CA PRO A 295 39.45 -21.87 -6.72
C PRO A 295 38.10 -22.54 -6.99
N GLN A 296 38.07 -23.87 -6.97
CA GLN A 296 36.90 -24.72 -7.03
C GLN A 296 36.12 -24.72 -5.68
N PRO A 297 34.80 -24.95 -5.68
CA PRO A 297 33.99 -24.97 -4.46
C PRO A 297 34.05 -26.31 -3.74
N GLU A 298 34.34 -26.28 -2.46
CA GLU A 298 34.24 -27.41 -1.54
C GLU A 298 32.78 -27.70 -1.15
N LYS A 299 32.47 -29.02 -1.14
CA LYS A 299 31.18 -29.57 -0.72
C LYS A 299 31.15 -29.71 0.81
N THR A 300 30.13 -29.13 1.47
CA THR A 300 29.78 -29.42 2.86
C THR A 300 28.41 -30.09 2.98
N PRO A 301 28.20 -31.05 3.87
CA PRO A 301 27.01 -31.89 3.89
C PRO A 301 25.85 -31.29 4.69
N SER A 302 24.65 -31.44 4.16
CA SER A 302 23.38 -31.03 4.76
C SER A 302 22.98 -31.91 5.96
N ARG A 303 22.69 -31.29 7.10
CA ARG A 303 21.89 -31.88 8.17
C ARG A 303 20.67 -31.02 8.42
N ILE A 304 19.48 -31.60 8.19
CA ILE A 304 18.17 -30.99 8.40
C ILE A 304 17.65 -31.39 9.78
N PRO A 305 17.30 -30.47 10.68
CA PRO A 305 16.48 -30.75 11.86
C PRO A 305 14.99 -30.48 11.55
N LYS A 306 14.12 -31.39 11.99
CA LYS A 306 12.67 -31.32 11.92
C LYS A 306 12.09 -30.26 12.84
N LEU A 307 11.19 -29.42 12.31
CA LEU A 307 10.45 -28.40 13.06
C LEU A 307 9.11 -28.91 13.62
N PRO A 308 8.59 -28.32 14.73
CA PRO A 308 7.36 -28.70 15.36
C PRO A 308 6.10 -28.14 14.64
N LYS A 309 5.03 -28.93 14.68
CA LYS A 309 3.73 -28.62 14.08
C LYS A 309 3.02 -27.48 14.79
N ILE A 310 2.55 -26.49 14.04
CA ILE A 310 1.69 -25.41 14.53
C ILE A 310 0.24 -25.84 14.49
N PHE A 311 -0.45 -25.70 15.62
CA PHE A 311 -1.86 -26.02 15.81
C PHE A 311 -2.69 -24.74 15.57
N ILE A 312 -3.64 -24.79 14.63
CA ILE A 312 -4.62 -23.71 14.39
C ILE A 312 -6.01 -24.25 14.73
N PRO A 313 -6.80 -23.57 15.58
CA PRO A 313 -8.16 -23.99 15.85
C PRO A 313 -9.08 -23.68 14.67
N GLN A 314 -9.66 -24.73 14.09
CA GLN A 314 -10.84 -24.59 13.21
C GLN A 314 -12.07 -24.54 14.09
N ASN A 315 -12.76 -23.42 14.16
CA ASN A 315 -14.20 -23.33 14.43
C ASN A 315 -14.67 -21.87 14.34
N ILE A 316 -15.37 -21.52 13.25
CA ILE A 316 -16.34 -20.41 13.27
C ILE A 316 -17.41 -20.62 12.19
N LEU A 317 -18.65 -20.79 12.66
CA LEU A 317 -19.95 -20.46 12.10
C LEU A 317 -20.64 -21.45 11.16
N THR A 318 -21.49 -22.28 11.78
CA THR A 318 -22.77 -22.74 11.20
C THR A 318 -23.90 -21.84 11.66
N PRO A 319 -24.95 -21.55 10.86
CA PRO A 319 -26.10 -20.75 11.29
C PRO A 319 -27.03 -21.55 12.25
N GLN A 320 -27.40 -20.95 13.35
CA GLN A 320 -28.41 -21.47 14.26
C GLN A 320 -29.80 -20.86 14.01
N PRO A 321 -30.92 -21.53 14.26
CA PRO A 321 -32.25 -21.04 13.92
C PRO A 321 -32.75 -19.94 14.88
N VAL A 322 -33.47 -18.98 14.31
CA VAL A 322 -33.90 -17.71 14.88
C VAL A 322 -35.18 -17.91 15.72
N ASN A 323 -35.09 -17.94 17.05
CA ASN A 323 -36.22 -17.57 17.92
C ASN A 323 -35.84 -17.18 19.37
N SER A 324 -34.64 -16.63 19.59
CA SER A 324 -34.23 -16.03 20.85
C SER A 324 -33.88 -14.56 20.67
N GLU A 325 -34.09 -13.73 21.70
CA GLU A 325 -33.60 -12.35 21.67
C GLU A 325 -32.10 -12.34 21.43
N VAL A 326 -31.61 -11.38 20.57
CA VAL A 326 -30.18 -11.21 20.32
C VAL A 326 -29.52 -10.77 21.63
N GLU A 327 -28.55 -11.57 22.11
CA GLU A 327 -27.75 -11.20 23.27
C GLU A 327 -26.78 -10.05 22.88
N LEU A 328 -26.93 -8.88 23.54
CA LEU A 328 -26.13 -7.70 23.25
C LEU A 328 -24.75 -7.80 23.92
N LYS A 329 -23.83 -8.54 23.31
CA LYS A 329 -22.44 -8.71 23.78
C LYS A 329 -21.53 -7.61 23.22
N SER A 330 -20.61 -7.11 24.06
CA SER A 330 -19.60 -6.15 23.68
C SER A 330 -18.34 -6.34 24.53
N ASP A 331 -17.18 -6.44 23.88
CA ASP A 331 -15.87 -6.38 24.54
C ASP A 331 -15.51 -4.94 24.91
N MET A 332 -16.07 -3.97 24.17
CA MET A 332 -15.82 -2.55 24.38
C MET A 332 -16.86 -1.87 25.29
N ARG A 333 -17.76 -2.64 25.91
CA ARG A 333 -18.87 -2.16 26.76
C ARG A 333 -19.82 -1.21 26.03
N MET A 334 -19.97 -1.40 24.70
CA MET A 334 -20.88 -0.60 23.89
C MET A 334 -22.34 -0.97 24.20
N ASP A 335 -23.19 0.05 24.26
CA ASP A 335 -24.65 -0.12 24.41
C ASP A 335 -25.31 -0.19 23.04
N TYR A 336 -25.83 -1.36 22.69
CA TYR A 336 -26.52 -1.63 21.41
C TYR A 336 -28.04 -1.53 21.48
N ARG A 337 -28.61 -1.12 22.63
CA ARG A 337 -30.10 -1.06 22.81
C ARG A 337 -30.73 -0.08 21.83
N LYS A 338 -30.12 1.07 21.62
CA LYS A 338 -30.60 2.06 20.64
C LYS A 338 -30.63 1.49 19.23
N LEU A 339 -29.55 0.83 18.77
CA LEU A 339 -29.52 0.16 17.45
C LEU A 339 -30.61 -0.90 17.35
N ARG A 340 -30.74 -1.75 18.37
CA ARG A 340 -31.82 -2.77 18.44
C ARG A 340 -33.20 -2.15 18.28
N ASP A 341 -33.49 -1.10 19.03
CA ASP A 341 -34.79 -0.46 19.06
C ASP A 341 -35.15 0.26 17.76
N LEU A 342 -34.17 0.86 17.09
CA LEU A 342 -34.30 1.45 15.74
C LEU A 342 -34.60 0.37 14.70
N LEU A 343 -33.85 -0.73 14.68
CA LEU A 343 -34.06 -1.83 13.74
C LEU A 343 -35.44 -2.52 14.00
N LYS A 344 -35.82 -2.69 15.26
CA LYS A 344 -37.15 -3.22 15.64
C LYS A 344 -38.28 -2.31 15.19
N ALA A 345 -38.03 -1.00 15.11
CA ALA A 345 -39.00 -0.02 14.65
C ALA A 345 -38.97 0.20 13.14
N GLU A 346 -38.20 -0.58 12.40
CA GLU A 346 -37.96 -0.47 10.94
C GLU A 346 -37.46 0.92 10.48
N LYS A 347 -36.76 1.63 11.37
CA LYS A 347 -36.16 2.93 11.10
C LYS A 347 -34.76 2.75 10.50
N TRP A 348 -34.75 2.31 9.24
CA TRP A 348 -33.56 1.80 8.58
C TRP A 348 -32.45 2.84 8.43
N GLU A 349 -32.76 4.09 8.07
CA GLU A 349 -31.80 5.18 7.92
C GLU A 349 -31.17 5.53 9.28
N GLU A 350 -32.01 5.76 10.30
CA GLU A 350 -31.52 6.04 11.67
C GLU A 350 -30.70 4.86 12.24
N ALA A 351 -31.07 3.62 11.90
CA ALA A 351 -30.33 2.43 12.29
C ALA A 351 -28.96 2.34 11.59
N ASP A 352 -28.88 2.75 10.34
CA ASP A 352 -27.64 2.80 9.57
C ASP A 352 -26.68 3.84 10.15
N GLU A 353 -27.17 5.05 10.44
CA GLU A 353 -26.40 6.09 11.11
C GLU A 353 -25.94 5.65 12.52
N GLU A 354 -26.81 4.97 13.28
CA GLU A 354 -26.45 4.44 14.59
C GLU A 354 -25.41 3.33 14.47
N THR A 355 -25.50 2.48 13.42
CA THR A 355 -24.48 1.47 13.12
C THR A 355 -23.14 2.11 12.89
N ARG A 356 -23.08 3.15 12.06
CA ARG A 356 -21.85 3.94 11.84
C ARG A 356 -21.30 4.47 13.17
N ARG A 357 -22.14 5.10 13.97
CA ARG A 357 -21.73 5.69 15.27
C ARG A 357 -21.13 4.63 16.20
N VAL A 358 -21.80 3.48 16.37
CA VAL A 358 -21.30 2.43 17.28
C VAL A 358 -20.04 1.78 16.74
N MET A 359 -19.92 1.57 15.44
CA MET A 359 -18.72 1.03 14.83
C MET A 359 -17.50 1.94 15.01
N LEU A 360 -17.67 3.25 14.79
CA LEU A 360 -16.59 4.23 15.02
C LEU A 360 -16.20 4.27 16.50
N ALA A 361 -17.16 4.25 17.42
CA ALA A 361 -16.88 4.27 18.86
C ALA A 361 -16.18 2.98 19.34
N VAL A 362 -16.59 1.80 18.87
CA VAL A 362 -15.95 0.52 19.17
C VAL A 362 -14.52 0.49 18.66
N ALA A 363 -14.29 1.01 17.46
CA ALA A 363 -12.96 1.10 16.85
C ALA A 363 -12.13 2.27 17.38
N LYS A 364 -12.70 3.16 18.22
CA LYS A 364 -12.09 4.41 18.71
C LYS A 364 -11.68 5.35 17.57
N ARG A 365 -12.55 5.44 16.56
CA ARG A 365 -12.34 6.24 15.32
C ARG A 365 -13.40 7.33 15.14
N GLU A 366 -14.01 7.80 16.24
CA GLU A 366 -15.07 8.82 16.21
C GLU A 366 -14.57 10.16 15.68
N LYS A 367 -13.31 10.49 15.94
CA LYS A 367 -12.68 11.75 15.46
C LYS A 367 -12.41 11.70 13.96
N GLU A 368 -11.98 10.58 13.45
CA GLU A 368 -11.66 10.35 12.04
C GLU A 368 -12.93 10.25 11.18
N GLY A 369 -13.99 9.70 11.74
CA GLY A 369 -15.29 9.55 11.08
C GLY A 369 -15.35 8.42 10.04
N TRP A 370 -14.30 7.59 9.91
CA TRP A 370 -14.21 6.45 8.99
C TRP A 370 -13.35 5.33 9.58
N LEU A 371 -13.53 4.10 9.06
CA LEU A 371 -12.77 2.92 9.47
C LEU A 371 -11.74 2.55 8.42
N ASP A 372 -10.48 2.43 8.82
CA ASP A 372 -9.42 1.86 8.00
C ASP A 372 -9.39 0.33 8.09
N VAL A 373 -8.63 -0.31 7.19
CA VAL A 373 -8.48 -1.77 7.15
C VAL A 373 -8.01 -2.32 8.50
N LYS A 374 -7.10 -1.62 9.18
CA LYS A 374 -6.58 -2.03 10.49
C LYS A 374 -7.66 -1.99 11.56
N SER A 375 -8.51 -0.97 11.56
CA SER A 375 -9.65 -0.87 12.46
C SER A 375 -10.66 -1.99 12.23
N ILE A 376 -10.88 -2.37 10.97
CA ILE A 376 -11.76 -3.47 10.58
C ILE A 376 -11.16 -4.83 10.99
N ASP A 377 -9.89 -5.07 10.70
CA ASP A 377 -9.18 -6.32 11.03
C ASP A 377 -9.07 -6.55 12.55
N ASN A 378 -8.96 -5.48 13.33
CA ASN A 378 -8.91 -5.53 14.79
C ASN A 378 -10.27 -5.31 15.48
N PHE A 379 -11.34 -5.22 14.68
CA PHE A 379 -12.66 -4.99 15.25
C PHE A 379 -13.08 -6.14 16.16
N PRO A 380 -13.53 -5.89 17.41
CA PRO A 380 -13.86 -6.95 18.35
C PRO A 380 -14.98 -7.85 17.81
N CYS A 381 -14.71 -9.15 17.74
CA CYS A 381 -15.66 -10.13 17.18
C CYS A 381 -17.03 -10.15 17.88
N PRO A 382 -17.15 -10.01 19.23
CA PRO A 382 -18.45 -9.95 19.89
C PRO A 382 -19.27 -8.74 19.47
N ASP A 383 -18.64 -7.58 19.32
CA ASP A 383 -19.26 -6.33 18.90
C ASP A 383 -19.78 -6.43 17.46
N LEU A 384 -18.90 -6.87 16.52
CA LEU A 384 -19.29 -7.06 15.12
C LEU A 384 -20.44 -8.08 14.98
N ARG A 385 -20.38 -9.16 15.75
CA ARG A 385 -21.41 -10.21 15.76
C ARG A 385 -22.74 -9.69 16.30
N THR A 386 -22.73 -8.88 17.34
CA THR A 386 -23.94 -8.27 17.92
C THR A 386 -24.60 -7.34 16.88
N ILE A 387 -23.83 -6.47 16.23
CA ILE A 387 -24.36 -5.58 15.19
C ILE A 387 -24.97 -6.40 14.04
N ASP A 388 -24.23 -7.39 13.52
CA ASP A 388 -24.68 -8.23 12.42
C ASP A 388 -25.96 -9.01 12.77
N GLN A 389 -26.02 -9.65 13.94
CA GLN A 389 -27.19 -10.39 14.38
C GLN A 389 -28.42 -9.51 14.54
N LEU A 390 -28.29 -8.27 14.98
CA LEU A 390 -29.39 -7.32 15.06
C LEU A 390 -29.93 -6.99 13.65
N TRP A 391 -29.06 -6.67 12.69
CA TRP A 391 -29.46 -6.41 11.31
C TRP A 391 -30.14 -7.63 10.67
N VAL A 392 -29.55 -8.81 10.79
CA VAL A 392 -30.11 -10.06 10.25
C VAL A 392 -31.48 -10.37 10.85
N LYS A 393 -31.60 -10.28 12.17
CA LYS A 393 -32.86 -10.60 12.86
C LYS A 393 -34.01 -9.69 12.45
N TYR A 394 -33.81 -8.36 12.51
CA TYR A 394 -34.90 -7.42 12.32
C TYR A 394 -35.20 -7.14 10.84
N SER A 395 -34.36 -7.59 9.92
CA SER A 395 -34.63 -7.55 8.48
C SER A 395 -35.09 -8.90 7.90
N ASP A 396 -35.37 -9.88 8.74
CA ASP A 396 -35.71 -11.26 8.32
C ASP A 396 -34.64 -11.88 7.40
N GLY A 397 -33.38 -11.72 7.78
CA GLY A 397 -32.25 -12.27 7.04
C GLY A 397 -31.84 -11.52 5.78
N LYS A 398 -32.44 -10.37 5.50
CA LYS A 398 -32.23 -9.62 4.27
C LYS A 398 -31.01 -8.69 4.33
N PHE A 399 -30.71 -8.11 5.47
CA PHE A 399 -29.64 -7.15 5.69
C PHE A 399 -28.64 -7.66 6.72
N GLY A 400 -27.43 -7.08 6.72
CA GLY A 400 -26.35 -7.40 7.66
C GLY A 400 -25.04 -7.71 6.95
N PHE A 401 -23.93 -7.61 7.70
CA PHE A 401 -22.58 -7.85 7.17
C PHE A 401 -22.38 -9.30 6.72
N SER A 402 -22.95 -10.26 7.43
CA SER A 402 -22.89 -11.68 7.03
C SER A 402 -23.65 -11.94 5.73
N VAL A 403 -24.74 -11.21 5.48
CA VAL A 403 -25.50 -11.28 4.23
C VAL A 403 -24.66 -10.68 3.09
N GLN A 404 -24.08 -9.51 3.29
CA GLN A 404 -23.17 -8.87 2.33
C GLN A 404 -21.99 -9.78 2.01
N LYS A 405 -21.36 -10.37 3.03
CA LYS A 405 -20.26 -11.32 2.88
C LYS A 405 -20.67 -12.55 2.05
N ARG A 406 -21.83 -13.14 2.32
CA ARG A 406 -22.37 -14.27 1.54
C ARG A 406 -22.56 -13.91 0.07
N ILE A 407 -23.15 -12.75 -0.20
CA ILE A 407 -23.35 -12.25 -1.57
C ILE A 407 -22.01 -12.04 -2.27
N TYR A 408 -21.06 -11.41 -1.60
CA TYR A 408 -19.74 -11.13 -2.11
C TYR A 408 -18.96 -12.41 -2.44
N GLN A 409 -18.96 -13.37 -1.51
CA GLN A 409 -18.36 -14.71 -1.71
C GLN A 409 -19.05 -15.50 -2.84
N GLY A 410 -20.40 -15.41 -2.94
CA GLY A 410 -21.16 -16.03 -4.01
C GLY A 410 -20.84 -15.50 -5.42
N LEU A 411 -20.20 -14.34 -5.52
CA LEU A 411 -19.67 -13.77 -6.77
C LEU A 411 -18.21 -14.20 -7.05
N GLY A 412 -17.68 -15.11 -6.24
CA GLY A 412 -16.27 -15.56 -6.36
C GLY A 412 -15.27 -14.65 -5.65
N ALA A 413 -15.77 -13.75 -4.79
CA ALA A 413 -14.92 -12.87 -4.02
C ALA A 413 -14.07 -13.66 -3.00
N THR A 414 -12.82 -13.29 -2.94
CA THR A 414 -11.87 -13.72 -1.93
C THR A 414 -11.48 -12.53 -1.06
N ARG A 415 -10.57 -12.72 -0.12
CA ARG A 415 -9.98 -11.61 0.66
C ARG A 415 -9.18 -10.62 -0.22
N ASN A 416 -8.87 -11.02 -1.45
CA ASN A 416 -8.23 -10.15 -2.44
C ASN A 416 -9.28 -9.33 -3.15
N TYR A 417 -9.10 -8.02 -3.17
CA TYR A 417 -9.96 -7.12 -3.91
C TYR A 417 -9.92 -7.45 -5.41
N ASP A 418 -11.09 -7.65 -6.00
CA ASP A 418 -11.30 -7.72 -7.45
C ASP A 418 -12.35 -6.69 -7.83
N GLU A 419 -11.95 -5.74 -8.65
CA GLU A 419 -12.79 -4.61 -9.04
C GLU A 419 -14.08 -5.06 -9.74
N LYS A 420 -14.02 -6.07 -10.60
CA LYS A 420 -15.20 -6.59 -11.30
C LYS A 420 -16.16 -7.27 -10.34
N ILE A 421 -15.62 -8.04 -9.39
CA ILE A 421 -16.43 -8.69 -8.34
C ILE A 421 -17.02 -7.62 -7.43
N TRP A 422 -16.24 -6.60 -7.06
CA TRP A 422 -16.73 -5.49 -6.26
C TRP A 422 -17.83 -4.70 -6.95
N GLN A 423 -17.65 -4.35 -8.24
CA GLN A 423 -18.68 -3.70 -9.03
C GLN A 423 -19.95 -4.55 -9.17
N ALA A 424 -19.78 -5.87 -9.41
CA ALA A 424 -20.91 -6.80 -9.48
C ALA A 424 -21.62 -6.93 -8.13
N PHE A 425 -20.87 -6.94 -7.03
CA PHE A 425 -21.41 -6.91 -5.67
C PHE A 425 -22.23 -5.64 -5.44
N CYS A 426 -21.64 -4.47 -5.67
CA CYS A 426 -22.31 -3.18 -5.46
C CYS A 426 -23.55 -3.01 -6.35
N GLN A 427 -23.53 -3.54 -7.57
CA GLN A 427 -24.72 -3.59 -8.41
C GLN A 427 -25.79 -4.51 -7.84
N LYS A 428 -25.39 -5.67 -7.30
CA LYS A 428 -26.29 -6.67 -6.74
C LYS A 428 -26.95 -6.20 -5.45
N VAL A 429 -26.20 -5.54 -4.56
CA VAL A 429 -26.73 -4.95 -3.33
C VAL A 429 -27.39 -3.58 -3.55
N GLY A 430 -27.35 -3.03 -4.76
CA GLY A 430 -28.03 -1.79 -5.12
C GLY A 430 -27.29 -0.51 -4.74
N TRP A 431 -25.97 -0.57 -4.51
CA TRP A 431 -25.11 0.61 -4.31
C TRP A 431 -24.59 1.21 -5.63
N ARG A 432 -24.91 0.52 -6.75
CA ARG A 432 -24.59 0.96 -8.11
C ARG A 432 -25.82 0.75 -9.01
N LYS A 433 -26.19 1.78 -9.80
CA LYS A 433 -27.35 1.74 -10.69
C LYS A 433 -27.02 2.37 -12.04
N GLY A 434 -27.34 1.68 -13.14
CA GLY A 434 -27.09 2.20 -14.49
C GLY A 434 -25.61 2.47 -14.81
N GLY A 435 -24.68 1.75 -14.14
CA GLY A 435 -23.25 1.96 -14.31
C GLY A 435 -22.62 3.02 -13.37
N HIS A 436 -23.44 3.79 -12.64
CA HIS A 436 -23.02 4.87 -11.74
C HIS A 436 -23.10 4.44 -10.27
N TRP A 437 -22.17 4.94 -9.47
CA TRP A 437 -22.20 4.81 -8.03
C TRP A 437 -23.29 5.71 -7.45
N LEU A 438 -24.05 5.20 -6.48
CA LEU A 438 -24.98 6.02 -5.72
C LEU A 438 -24.23 6.77 -4.63
N TYR A 439 -24.65 7.99 -4.31
CA TYR A 439 -24.24 8.65 -3.09
C TYR A 439 -25.05 8.12 -1.91
N TYR A 440 -24.55 8.29 -0.69
CA TYR A 440 -25.22 7.83 0.53
C TYR A 440 -26.68 8.31 0.63
N ASN A 441 -26.95 9.53 0.21
CA ASN A 441 -28.30 10.12 0.20
C ASN A 441 -29.22 9.52 -0.90
N ASP A 442 -28.68 8.75 -1.82
CA ASP A 442 -29.43 8.15 -2.94
C ASP A 442 -29.71 6.67 -2.72
N ILE A 443 -29.20 6.07 -1.61
CA ILE A 443 -29.49 4.68 -1.27
C ILE A 443 -30.91 4.53 -0.68
N THR A 444 -31.45 3.33 -0.75
CA THR A 444 -32.82 3.05 -0.33
C THR A 444 -32.88 2.53 1.10
N PHE A 445 -33.35 3.34 2.03
CA PHE A 445 -33.57 2.94 3.42
C PHE A 445 -34.97 2.31 3.62
N ASP A 446 -35.21 1.17 2.99
CA ASP A 446 -36.50 0.45 3.02
C ASP A 446 -36.24 -1.06 2.97
N ILE A 447 -37.09 -1.83 3.62
CA ILE A 447 -37.03 -3.32 3.59
C ILE A 447 -37.17 -3.87 2.16
N LYS A 448 -37.72 -3.09 1.21
CA LYS A 448 -37.81 -3.46 -0.21
C LYS A 448 -36.51 -3.34 -0.98
N ALA A 449 -35.50 -2.67 -0.41
CA ALA A 449 -34.18 -2.57 -1.02
C ALA A 449 -33.59 -3.97 -1.33
N PRO A 450 -32.62 -4.09 -2.23
CA PRO A 450 -31.98 -5.38 -2.54
C PRO A 450 -31.41 -6.09 -1.29
N GLU A 451 -31.27 -7.40 -1.36
CA GLU A 451 -30.60 -8.18 -0.31
C GLU A 451 -29.15 -7.69 -0.11
N GLY A 452 -28.74 -7.52 1.15
CA GLY A 452 -27.41 -6.98 1.50
C GLY A 452 -27.25 -5.47 1.28
N HIS A 453 -28.34 -4.74 0.98
CA HIS A 453 -28.28 -3.29 0.75
C HIS A 453 -27.82 -2.52 2.00
N LEU A 454 -28.26 -2.93 3.18
CA LEU A 454 -27.94 -2.30 4.46
C LEU A 454 -27.16 -3.27 5.38
N PRO A 455 -26.35 -2.77 6.32
CA PRO A 455 -25.95 -1.35 6.45
C PRO A 455 -25.09 -0.88 5.27
N GLY A 456 -25.14 0.42 5.01
CA GLY A 456 -24.40 1.08 3.92
C GLY A 456 -22.91 1.20 4.17
N PHE A 457 -22.27 0.11 4.62
CA PHE A 457 -20.89 0.07 5.10
C PHE A 457 -19.86 0.55 4.08
N GLY A 458 -20.08 0.31 2.79
CA GLY A 458 -19.17 0.75 1.71
C GLY A 458 -19.03 2.27 1.58
N PHE A 459 -19.89 3.05 2.23
CA PHE A 459 -19.83 4.52 2.23
C PHE A 459 -19.03 5.10 3.41
N TRP A 460 -18.59 4.26 4.37
CA TRP A 460 -17.91 4.72 5.60
C TRP A 460 -16.47 4.18 5.72
N VAL A 461 -16.06 3.37 4.77
CA VAL A 461 -14.69 2.83 4.71
C VAL A 461 -13.93 3.65 3.68
N GLY A 462 -12.94 4.37 4.13
CA GLY A 462 -12.06 5.19 3.32
C GLY A 462 -10.85 4.42 2.78
#